data_249e07cee43983791518fd4a7c5b75fe
#
_entry.id   249e07cee43983791518fd4a7c5b75fe
#
_cell.length_a   1.000
_cell.length_b   1.000
_cell.length_c   1.000
_cell.angle_alpha   90.00
_cell.angle_beta   90.00
_cell.angle_gamma   90.00
#
_symmetry.space_group_name_H-M   'P 1'
#
loop_
_entity.id
_entity.type
_entity.pdbx_description
1 polymer ?
#
loop_
_entity_poly.entity_id
_entity_poly.type
_entity_poly.pdbx_seq_one_letter_code
_entity_poly.pdbx_strand_id
1 'polypeptide(L)'
;MLAVDHGYFQGPTTGLKRPKEALKPLLPYADCLFITRGILRNCIDANTNIPIFLRVSGGPSILGELSNEDITTSMKEAIRLNAAGVGLSIFVGAKNEDRTISNLGKLVNEAEEYGIPVLAITAVGKEMERDARYLGLACRIAAEIGAHMVKSYYCKEDFKKVVEGCPVPIVIAGGIKIP
;
A
#
# COMPACT_ATOMS: atom_id res chain seq x y z
N MET A 1 9.07 -4.89 5.16
CA MET A 1 8.14 -3.74 5.35
C MET A 1 7.09 -4.10 6.40
N LEU A 2 6.93 -3.30 7.44
CA LEU A 2 5.85 -3.41 8.43
C LEU A 2 4.69 -2.50 8.00
N ALA A 3 3.58 -3.10 7.54
CA ALA A 3 2.41 -2.35 7.06
C ALA A 3 1.37 -2.25 8.17
N VAL A 4 1.07 -1.03 8.60
CA VAL A 4 0.19 -0.69 9.73
C VAL A 4 -0.81 0.42 9.35
N ASP A 5 -1.06 0.55 8.06
CA ASP A 5 -1.97 1.55 7.51
C ASP A 5 -3.45 1.18 7.56
N HIS A 6 -3.80 -0.10 7.69
CA HIS A 6 -5.15 -0.61 7.50
C HIS A 6 -6.22 -0.04 8.46
N GLY A 7 -5.83 0.63 9.55
CA GLY A 7 -6.75 1.34 10.41
C GLY A 7 -7.52 2.47 9.72
N TYR A 8 -7.05 2.99 8.58
CA TYR A 8 -7.72 4.07 7.85
C TYR A 8 -9.11 3.68 7.30
N PHE A 9 -9.33 2.38 7.05
CA PHE A 9 -10.62 1.88 6.57
C PHE A 9 -11.30 0.90 7.53
N GLN A 10 -10.54 0.19 8.38
CA GLN A 10 -11.06 -0.79 9.33
C GLN A 10 -11.35 -0.21 10.72
N GLY A 11 -10.79 0.98 11.03
CA GLY A 11 -10.84 1.52 12.39
C GLY A 11 -9.90 0.77 13.36
N PRO A 12 -10.20 0.77 14.67
CA PRO A 12 -9.35 0.16 15.70
C PRO A 12 -9.46 -1.36 15.67
N THR A 13 -8.61 -2.01 14.90
CA THR A 13 -8.49 -3.48 14.86
C THR A 13 -7.80 -4.01 16.13
N THR A 14 -7.94 -5.31 16.41
CA THR A 14 -7.37 -5.95 17.61
C THR A 14 -5.86 -5.68 17.74
N GLY A 15 -5.10 -5.77 16.64
CA GLY A 15 -3.65 -5.53 16.61
C GLY A 15 -3.25 -4.06 16.68
N LEU A 16 -4.13 -3.12 16.29
CA LEU A 16 -3.86 -1.69 16.22
C LEU A 16 -4.84 -0.84 17.02
N LYS A 17 -5.49 -1.40 18.03
CA LYS A 17 -6.41 -0.66 18.91
C LYS A 17 -5.69 0.51 19.62
N ARG A 18 -4.44 0.29 20.02
CA ARG A 18 -3.52 1.28 20.60
C ARG A 18 -2.22 1.31 19.79
N PRO A 19 -2.17 2.04 18.67
CA PRO A 19 -1.06 1.95 17.71
C PRO A 19 0.32 2.25 18.32
N LYS A 20 0.43 3.26 19.17
CA LYS A 20 1.70 3.64 19.81
C LYS A 20 2.31 2.48 20.62
N GLU A 21 1.47 1.79 21.38
CA GLU A 21 1.89 0.66 22.22
C GLU A 21 2.17 -0.59 21.38
N ALA A 22 1.30 -0.84 20.40
CA ALA A 22 1.42 -2.01 19.52
C ALA A 22 2.65 -1.95 18.61
N LEU A 23 3.02 -0.76 18.13
CA LEU A 23 4.14 -0.59 17.21
C LEU A 23 5.51 -0.59 17.91
N LYS A 24 5.59 -0.03 19.11
CA LYS A 24 6.86 0.12 19.83
C LYS A 24 7.75 -1.14 19.86
N PRO A 25 7.25 -2.34 20.19
CA PRO A 25 8.06 -3.56 20.20
C PRO A 25 8.42 -4.09 18.82
N LEU A 26 7.74 -3.63 17.74
CA LEU A 26 7.95 -4.12 16.39
C LEU A 26 8.94 -3.25 15.60
N LEU A 27 9.10 -1.98 15.98
CA LEU A 27 9.97 -1.03 15.27
C LEU A 27 11.41 -1.53 15.11
N PRO A 28 12.07 -2.16 16.11
CA PRO A 28 13.44 -2.63 15.96
C PRO A 28 13.64 -3.72 14.88
N TYR A 29 12.55 -4.36 14.45
CA TYR A 29 12.56 -5.44 13.47
C TYR A 29 12.03 -5.01 12.09
N ALA A 30 11.73 -3.72 11.91
CA ALA A 30 11.16 -3.19 10.68
C ALA A 30 12.24 -2.50 9.83
N ASP A 31 12.45 -2.95 8.60
CA ASP A 31 13.32 -2.27 7.63
C ASP A 31 12.68 -0.98 7.11
N CYS A 32 11.36 -0.95 7.01
CA CYS A 32 10.56 0.25 6.70
C CYS A 32 9.13 0.11 7.24
N LEU A 33 8.46 1.25 7.45
CA LEU A 33 7.05 1.32 7.85
C LEU A 33 6.19 1.74 6.66
N PHE A 34 5.02 1.08 6.50
CA PHE A 34 3.96 1.59 5.65
C PHE A 34 2.79 2.03 6.54
N ILE A 35 2.52 3.34 6.58
CA ILE A 35 1.74 3.98 7.64
C ILE A 35 0.95 5.18 7.13
N THR A 36 -0.16 5.51 7.78
CA THR A 36 -0.91 6.75 7.51
C THR A 36 -0.30 7.95 8.21
N ARG A 37 -0.52 9.16 7.66
CA ARG A 37 0.00 10.41 8.24
C ARG A 37 -0.46 10.67 9.69
N GLY A 38 -1.70 10.27 10.01
CA GLY A 38 -2.25 10.45 11.36
C GLY A 38 -1.55 9.60 12.39
N ILE A 39 -1.31 8.32 12.08
CA ILE A 39 -0.60 7.42 12.96
C ILE A 39 0.89 7.79 13.05
N LEU A 40 1.51 8.16 11.93
CA LEU A 40 2.90 8.63 11.93
C LEU A 40 3.10 9.81 12.90
N ARG A 41 2.27 10.85 12.80
CA ARG A 41 2.39 12.05 13.64
C ARG A 41 2.14 11.80 15.13
N ASN A 42 1.20 10.92 15.45
CA ASN A 42 0.72 10.78 16.83
C ASN A 42 1.31 9.59 17.57
N CYS A 43 1.86 8.60 16.86
CA CYS A 43 2.24 7.32 17.45
C CYS A 43 3.71 6.93 17.24
N ILE A 44 4.41 7.58 16.30
CA ILE A 44 5.82 7.28 16.00
C ILE A 44 6.69 8.42 16.54
N ASP A 45 7.82 8.07 17.15
CA ASP A 45 8.81 9.04 17.60
C ASP A 45 9.45 9.75 16.40
N ALA A 46 9.56 11.08 16.47
CA ALA A 46 10.17 11.88 15.42
C ALA A 46 11.67 11.56 15.18
N ASN A 47 12.32 10.97 16.17
CA ASN A 47 13.73 10.55 16.05
C ASN A 47 13.90 9.15 15.44
N THR A 48 12.83 8.53 14.95
CA THR A 48 12.94 7.22 14.28
C THR A 48 13.77 7.34 13.01
N ASN A 49 14.71 6.41 12.83
CA ASN A 49 15.51 6.31 11.60
C ASN A 49 14.93 5.30 10.61
N ILE A 50 13.74 4.76 10.89
CA ILE A 50 13.10 3.76 10.03
C ILE A 50 12.49 4.48 8.81
N PRO A 51 12.84 4.09 7.56
CA PRO A 51 12.24 4.66 6.36
C PRO A 51 10.72 4.55 6.37
N ILE A 52 10.03 5.62 6.00
CA ILE A 52 8.57 5.71 6.00
C ILE A 52 8.04 5.68 4.58
N PHE A 53 7.24 4.68 4.27
CA PHE A 53 6.32 4.70 3.13
C PHE A 53 4.98 5.23 3.62
N LEU A 54 4.56 6.37 3.07
CA LEU A 54 3.34 7.05 3.51
C LEU A 54 2.15 6.61 2.68
N ARG A 55 1.09 6.12 3.34
CA ARG A 55 -0.20 5.89 2.69
C ARG A 55 -0.82 7.21 2.28
N VAL A 56 -1.07 7.39 0.97
CA VAL A 56 -1.60 8.65 0.42
C VAL A 56 -3.02 8.54 -0.12
N SER A 57 -3.57 7.35 -0.25
CA SER A 57 -4.97 7.15 -0.64
C SER A 57 -5.85 6.68 0.52
N GLY A 58 -7.15 6.89 0.38
CA GLY A 58 -8.17 6.47 1.33
C GLY A 58 -9.54 7.03 0.91
N GLY A 59 -10.51 6.92 1.78
CA GLY A 59 -11.86 7.44 1.57
C GLY A 59 -12.93 6.57 2.22
N PRO A 60 -13.23 5.38 1.69
CA PRO A 60 -14.27 4.53 2.24
C PRO A 60 -13.81 3.80 3.52
N SER A 61 -14.79 3.38 4.30
CA SER A 61 -14.61 2.41 5.36
C SER A 61 -15.04 1.01 4.91
N ILE A 62 -14.81 0.01 5.76
CA ILE A 62 -15.30 -1.37 5.54
C ILE A 62 -16.81 -1.47 5.41
N LEU A 63 -17.56 -0.43 5.76
CA LEU A 63 -19.03 -0.37 5.62
C LEU A 63 -19.45 -0.01 4.20
N GLY A 64 -18.55 0.49 3.37
CA GLY A 64 -18.82 0.94 2.01
C GLY A 64 -18.06 0.16 0.95
N GLU A 65 -18.06 0.70 -0.26
CA GLU A 65 -17.32 0.18 -1.42
C GLU A 65 -15.83 0.59 -1.30
N LEU A 66 -14.96 -0.36 -0.99
CA LEU A 66 -13.54 -0.09 -0.72
C LEU A 66 -12.78 0.46 -1.94
N SER A 67 -13.21 0.14 -3.16
CA SER A 67 -12.59 0.68 -4.37
C SER A 67 -12.86 2.18 -4.59
N ASN A 68 -13.76 2.78 -3.79
CA ASN A 68 -14.04 4.22 -3.87
C ASN A 68 -12.97 5.05 -3.14
N GLU A 69 -11.70 4.72 -3.35
CA GLU A 69 -10.57 5.48 -2.82
C GLU A 69 -10.17 6.66 -3.72
N ASP A 70 -9.61 7.69 -3.08
CA ASP A 70 -9.01 8.83 -3.75
C ASP A 70 -7.73 9.26 -3.02
N ILE A 71 -6.97 10.21 -3.59
CA ILE A 71 -5.79 10.78 -2.95
C ILE A 71 -6.24 11.67 -1.79
N THR A 72 -5.82 11.34 -0.58
CA THR A 72 -6.16 12.05 0.66
C THR A 72 -4.98 12.78 1.28
N THR A 73 -3.77 12.52 0.78
CA THR A 73 -2.53 13.13 1.28
C THR A 73 -1.69 13.59 0.09
N SER A 74 -1.36 14.88 0.04
CA SER A 74 -0.56 15.47 -1.03
C SER A 74 0.91 15.07 -0.95
N MET A 75 1.63 15.17 -2.07
CA MET A 75 3.07 14.97 -2.13
C MET A 75 3.82 15.98 -1.23
N LYS A 76 3.37 17.23 -1.18
CA LYS A 76 3.94 18.25 -0.27
C LYS A 76 3.89 17.82 1.19
N GLU A 77 2.81 17.14 1.58
CA GLU A 77 2.69 16.61 2.93
C GLU A 77 3.61 15.42 3.16
N ALA A 78 3.76 14.53 2.17
CA ALA A 78 4.69 13.42 2.25
C ALA A 78 6.14 13.90 2.44
N ILE A 79 6.53 14.94 1.70
CA ILE A 79 7.85 15.58 1.82
C ILE A 79 8.04 16.18 3.22
N ARG A 80 7.06 16.92 3.75
CA ARG A 80 7.15 17.51 5.10
C ARG A 80 7.29 16.43 6.19
N LEU A 81 6.74 15.26 5.97
CA LEU A 81 6.84 14.11 6.88
C LEU A 81 8.10 13.28 6.65
N ASN A 82 9.00 13.74 5.77
CA ASN A 82 10.24 13.05 5.41
C ASN A 82 9.97 11.60 4.97
N ALA A 83 8.94 11.40 4.14
CA ALA A 83 8.61 10.08 3.62
C ALA A 83 9.68 9.62 2.63
N ALA A 84 10.17 8.41 2.80
CA ALA A 84 11.10 7.74 1.88
C ALA A 84 10.39 7.18 0.63
N GLY A 85 9.06 7.10 0.66
CA GLY A 85 8.21 6.68 -0.44
C GLY A 85 6.74 6.92 -0.13
N VAL A 86 5.90 6.79 -1.13
CA VAL A 86 4.45 6.91 -0.99
C VAL A 86 3.75 5.67 -1.54
N GLY A 87 2.54 5.40 -1.06
CA GLY A 87 1.79 4.25 -1.56
C GLY A 87 0.28 4.46 -1.55
N LEU A 88 -0.37 3.85 -2.54
CA LEU A 88 -1.82 3.86 -2.70
C LEU A 88 -2.33 2.48 -3.10
N SER A 89 -3.64 2.24 -2.95
CA SER A 89 -4.27 1.03 -3.49
C SER A 89 -4.83 1.28 -4.90
N ILE A 90 -4.72 0.23 -5.73
CA ILE A 90 -5.50 0.07 -6.96
C ILE A 90 -6.41 -1.15 -6.81
N PHE A 91 -7.59 -1.10 -7.40
CA PHE A 91 -8.62 -2.13 -7.28
C PHE A 91 -9.02 -2.64 -8.66
N VAL A 92 -8.14 -3.46 -9.26
CA VAL A 92 -8.36 -4.04 -10.57
C VAL A 92 -9.59 -4.97 -10.54
N GLY A 93 -10.49 -4.79 -11.50
CA GLY A 93 -11.77 -5.54 -11.57
C GLY A 93 -12.87 -5.04 -10.63
N ALA A 94 -12.65 -4.00 -9.84
CA ALA A 94 -13.67 -3.42 -8.97
C ALA A 94 -14.41 -2.25 -9.64
N LYS A 95 -15.51 -1.79 -9.03
CA LYS A 95 -16.39 -0.75 -9.59
C LYS A 95 -15.67 0.56 -9.94
N ASN A 96 -14.66 0.94 -9.17
CA ASN A 96 -13.93 2.20 -9.37
C ASN A 96 -12.47 1.95 -9.83
N GLU A 97 -12.26 0.91 -10.62
CA GLU A 97 -10.97 0.52 -11.17
C GLU A 97 -10.27 1.69 -11.88
N ASP A 98 -10.98 2.32 -12.81
CA ASP A 98 -10.51 3.43 -13.64
C ASP A 98 -9.98 4.60 -12.80
N ARG A 99 -10.70 4.95 -11.74
CA ARG A 99 -10.30 6.01 -10.81
C ARG A 99 -9.01 5.65 -10.08
N THR A 100 -8.93 4.45 -9.53
CA THR A 100 -7.77 4.04 -8.72
C THR A 100 -6.51 3.89 -9.56
N ILE A 101 -6.63 3.42 -10.79
CA ILE A 101 -5.52 3.36 -11.75
C ILE A 101 -5.13 4.76 -12.22
N SER A 102 -6.09 5.65 -12.51
CA SER A 102 -5.80 7.05 -12.86
C SER A 102 -5.09 7.79 -11.73
N ASN A 103 -5.48 7.53 -10.48
CA ASN A 103 -4.83 8.11 -9.30
C ASN A 103 -3.38 7.62 -9.17
N LEU A 104 -3.09 6.37 -9.52
CA LEU A 104 -1.71 5.86 -9.56
C LEU A 104 -0.88 6.67 -10.57
N GLY A 105 -1.37 6.85 -11.80
CA GLY A 105 -0.64 7.62 -12.81
C GLY A 105 -0.38 9.07 -12.39
N LYS A 106 -1.37 9.75 -11.80
CA LYS A 106 -1.21 11.11 -11.27
C LYS A 106 -0.18 11.17 -10.15
N LEU A 107 -0.22 10.20 -9.23
CA LEU A 107 0.72 10.12 -8.12
C LEU A 107 2.15 9.86 -8.61
N VAL A 108 2.33 8.97 -9.60
CA VAL A 108 3.65 8.70 -10.19
C VAL A 108 4.22 9.97 -10.80
N ASN A 109 3.45 10.69 -11.62
CA ASN A 109 3.91 11.94 -12.24
C ASN A 109 4.35 12.97 -11.19
N GLU A 110 3.56 13.16 -10.13
CA GLU A 110 3.90 14.11 -9.04
C GLU A 110 5.13 13.62 -8.25
N ALA A 111 5.23 12.32 -7.98
CA ALA A 111 6.30 11.73 -7.20
C ALA A 111 7.66 11.80 -7.91
N GLU A 112 7.68 11.61 -9.22
CA GLU A 112 8.89 11.71 -10.05
C GLU A 112 9.52 13.11 -10.01
N GLU A 113 8.71 14.17 -9.92
CA GLU A 113 9.22 15.54 -9.77
C GLU A 113 10.12 15.72 -8.52
N TYR A 114 9.91 14.87 -7.51
CA TYR A 114 10.64 14.92 -6.23
C TYR A 114 11.57 13.72 -6.01
N GLY A 115 11.65 12.80 -6.97
CA GLY A 115 12.45 11.57 -6.82
C GLY A 115 11.95 10.62 -5.72
N ILE A 116 10.64 10.63 -5.44
CA ILE A 116 10.02 9.80 -4.40
C ILE A 116 9.41 8.53 -5.02
N PRO A 117 9.82 7.33 -4.61
CA PRO A 117 9.28 6.09 -5.17
C PRO A 117 7.82 5.86 -4.77
N VAL A 118 7.06 5.28 -5.71
CA VAL A 118 5.65 4.94 -5.55
C VAL A 118 5.46 3.43 -5.41
N LEU A 119 4.78 3.02 -4.35
CA LEU A 119 4.31 1.65 -4.10
C LEU A 119 2.83 1.54 -4.50
N ALA A 120 2.50 0.74 -5.51
CA ALA A 120 1.14 0.37 -5.79
C ALA A 120 0.74 -0.88 -5.01
N ILE A 121 -0.38 -0.81 -4.26
CA ILE A 121 -0.94 -1.96 -3.56
C ILE A 121 -2.10 -2.51 -4.39
N THR A 122 -1.96 -3.73 -4.91
CA THR A 122 -3.03 -4.39 -5.65
C THR A 122 -4.03 -4.99 -4.69
N ALA A 123 -5.10 -4.26 -4.44
CA ALA A 123 -6.20 -4.74 -3.60
C ALA A 123 -7.15 -5.61 -4.45
N VAL A 124 -7.47 -6.79 -3.93
CA VAL A 124 -8.39 -7.73 -4.58
C VAL A 124 -9.82 -7.37 -4.21
N GLY A 125 -10.69 -7.20 -5.21
CA GLY A 125 -12.13 -7.05 -5.00
C GLY A 125 -12.73 -8.27 -4.28
N LYS A 126 -13.87 -8.08 -3.61
CA LYS A 126 -14.52 -9.14 -2.80
C LYS A 126 -14.88 -10.40 -3.60
N GLU A 127 -15.14 -10.22 -4.90
CA GLU A 127 -15.61 -11.29 -5.80
C GLU A 127 -14.49 -11.87 -6.67
N MET A 128 -13.25 -11.40 -6.49
CA MET A 128 -12.10 -11.83 -7.30
C MET A 128 -11.27 -12.89 -6.58
N GLU A 129 -10.88 -13.93 -7.31
CA GLU A 129 -9.98 -14.96 -6.80
C GLU A 129 -8.53 -14.45 -6.77
N ARG A 130 -7.77 -14.89 -5.78
CA ARG A 130 -6.33 -14.57 -5.65
C ARG A 130 -5.50 -15.60 -6.41
N ASP A 131 -5.78 -15.77 -7.69
CA ASP A 131 -5.02 -16.64 -8.56
C ASP A 131 -3.86 -15.90 -9.27
N ALA A 132 -2.97 -16.66 -9.88
CA ALA A 132 -1.79 -16.10 -10.54
C ALA A 132 -2.15 -15.24 -11.75
N ARG A 133 -3.24 -15.55 -12.46
CA ARG A 133 -3.68 -14.78 -13.63
C ARG A 133 -4.15 -13.39 -13.22
N TYR A 134 -5.01 -13.33 -12.21
CA TYR A 134 -5.52 -12.06 -11.70
C TYR A 134 -4.43 -11.21 -11.04
N LEU A 135 -3.61 -11.84 -10.16
CA LEU A 135 -2.50 -11.13 -9.50
C LEU A 135 -1.48 -10.63 -10.53
N GLY A 136 -1.18 -11.43 -11.54
CA GLY A 136 -0.29 -11.04 -12.65
C GLY A 136 -0.83 -9.86 -13.44
N LEU A 137 -2.13 -9.84 -13.75
CA LEU A 137 -2.79 -8.72 -14.40
C LEU A 137 -2.64 -7.43 -13.58
N ALA A 138 -3.00 -7.48 -12.30
CA ALA A 138 -2.96 -6.32 -11.42
C ALA A 138 -1.53 -5.78 -11.20
N CYS A 139 -0.55 -6.68 -10.99
CA CYS A 139 0.86 -6.30 -10.87
C CYS A 139 1.39 -5.66 -12.15
N ARG A 140 1.04 -6.22 -13.30
CA ARG A 140 1.47 -5.70 -14.61
C ARG A 140 0.87 -4.33 -14.89
N ILE A 141 -0.42 -4.12 -14.64
CA ILE A 141 -1.06 -2.80 -14.79
C ILE A 141 -0.34 -1.77 -13.92
N ALA A 142 -0.09 -2.09 -12.64
CA ALA A 142 0.61 -1.18 -11.73
C ALA A 142 1.99 -0.76 -12.27
N ALA A 143 2.76 -1.73 -12.76
CA ALA A 143 4.10 -1.48 -13.29
C ALA A 143 4.08 -0.64 -14.59
N GLU A 144 3.13 -0.92 -15.51
CA GLU A 144 2.99 -0.18 -16.77
C GLU A 144 2.53 1.27 -16.56
N ILE A 145 1.79 1.55 -15.48
CA ILE A 145 1.40 2.91 -15.09
C ILE A 145 2.56 3.67 -14.41
N GLY A 146 3.66 2.99 -14.10
CA GLY A 146 4.90 3.61 -13.59
C GLY A 146 5.14 3.40 -12.10
N ALA A 147 4.43 2.50 -11.43
CA ALA A 147 4.77 2.15 -10.05
C ALA A 147 6.22 1.63 -9.96
N HIS A 148 6.98 2.09 -8.97
CA HIS A 148 8.36 1.67 -8.76
C HIS A 148 8.45 0.30 -8.07
N MET A 149 7.42 -0.09 -7.36
CA MET A 149 7.25 -1.40 -6.74
C MET A 149 5.77 -1.71 -6.57
N VAL A 150 5.44 -2.99 -6.46
CA VAL A 150 4.06 -3.45 -6.28
C VAL A 150 3.97 -4.28 -5.01
N LYS A 151 2.95 -4.04 -4.20
CA LYS A 151 2.59 -4.92 -3.08
C LYS A 151 1.38 -5.75 -3.49
N SER A 152 1.55 -7.07 -3.50
CA SER A 152 0.51 -8.00 -3.94
C SER A 152 0.37 -9.18 -2.98
N TYR A 153 -0.73 -9.91 -3.10
CA TYR A 153 -0.92 -11.16 -2.37
C TYR A 153 -0.07 -12.28 -2.97
N TYR A 154 0.15 -13.30 -2.17
CA TYR A 154 0.73 -14.55 -2.63
C TYR A 154 -0.38 -15.53 -3.04
N CYS A 155 -0.15 -16.29 -4.10
CA CYS A 155 -0.93 -17.47 -4.45
C CYS A 155 0.00 -18.69 -4.50
N LYS A 156 -0.53 -19.86 -4.10
CA LYS A 156 0.27 -21.08 -4.03
C LYS A 156 0.66 -21.58 -5.42
N GLU A 157 -0.26 -21.50 -6.35
CA GLU A 157 -0.06 -21.99 -7.72
C GLU A 157 0.46 -20.87 -8.61
N ASP A 158 1.46 -21.18 -9.41
CA ASP A 158 1.98 -20.31 -10.48
C ASP A 158 2.44 -18.89 -10.08
N PHE A 159 2.72 -18.61 -8.79
CA PHE A 159 3.19 -17.27 -8.38
C PHE A 159 4.47 -16.84 -9.11
N LYS A 160 5.29 -17.80 -9.54
CA LYS A 160 6.45 -17.53 -10.39
C LYS A 160 6.07 -16.76 -11.66
N LYS A 161 4.95 -17.08 -12.29
CA LYS A 161 4.44 -16.37 -13.48
C LYS A 161 4.06 -14.93 -13.17
N VAL A 162 3.54 -14.67 -11.95
CA VAL A 162 3.25 -13.29 -11.49
C VAL A 162 4.54 -12.48 -11.42
N VAL A 163 5.59 -13.05 -10.85
CA VAL A 163 6.90 -12.39 -10.71
C VAL A 163 7.54 -12.17 -12.09
N GLU A 164 7.54 -13.17 -12.96
CA GLU A 164 8.10 -13.07 -14.32
C GLU A 164 7.36 -12.03 -15.18
N GLY A 165 6.06 -11.87 -14.96
CA GLY A 165 5.21 -10.90 -15.67
C GLY A 165 5.28 -9.46 -15.17
N CYS A 166 5.92 -9.20 -14.01
CA CYS A 166 6.00 -7.89 -13.38
C CYS A 166 7.43 -7.34 -13.46
N PRO A 167 7.69 -6.26 -14.22
CA PRO A 167 9.05 -5.73 -14.44
C PRO A 167 9.61 -4.95 -13.24
N VAL A 168 8.84 -4.77 -12.16
CA VAL A 168 9.26 -4.07 -10.94
C VAL A 168 9.22 -5.01 -9.73
N PRO A 169 9.95 -4.71 -8.65
CA PRO A 169 9.94 -5.53 -7.44
C PRO A 169 8.54 -5.75 -6.86
N ILE A 170 8.25 -6.97 -6.44
CA ILE A 170 7.00 -7.33 -5.75
C ILE A 170 7.25 -7.51 -4.26
N VAL A 171 6.50 -6.79 -3.43
CA VAL A 171 6.41 -6.98 -1.99
C VAL A 171 5.21 -7.86 -1.69
N ILE A 172 5.43 -9.03 -1.09
CA ILE A 172 4.33 -9.93 -0.76
C ILE A 172 3.59 -9.40 0.47
N ALA A 173 2.28 -9.20 0.33
CA ALA A 173 1.42 -8.87 1.45
C ALA A 173 1.38 -10.02 2.46
N GLY A 174 1.44 -9.70 3.75
CA GLY A 174 1.26 -10.69 4.81
C GLY A 174 -0.09 -11.40 4.68
N GLY A 175 -0.16 -12.62 5.15
CA GLY A 175 -1.36 -13.44 5.08
C GLY A 175 -1.45 -14.42 6.26
N ILE A 176 -2.25 -15.46 6.10
CA ILE A 176 -2.36 -16.55 7.06
C ILE A 176 -0.97 -17.17 7.24
N LYS A 177 -0.58 -17.37 8.50
CA LYS A 177 0.67 -18.05 8.83
C LYS A 177 0.68 -19.42 8.17
N ILE A 178 1.60 -19.63 7.25
CA ILE A 178 1.83 -20.95 6.63
C ILE A 178 2.69 -21.75 7.60
N PRO A 179 2.32 -23.00 7.93
CA PRO A 179 3.11 -23.85 8.81
C PRO A 179 4.50 -24.13 8.28
#